data_aba4234e83b852ef93bd4d149ad12867
#
_entry.id   aba4234e83b852ef93bd4d149ad12867
#
_cell.length_a   1.000
_cell.length_b   1.000
_cell.length_c   1.000
_cell.angle_alpha   90.00
_cell.angle_beta   90.00
_cell.angle_gamma   90.00
#
_symmetry.space_group_name_H-M   'P 1'
#
loop_
_entity.id
_entity.type
_entity.pdbx_description
1 polymer ?
#
loop_
_entity_poly.entity_id
_entity_poly.type
_entity_poly.pdbx_seq_one_letter_code
_entity_poly.pdbx_strand_id
1 'polypeptide(L)'
;MSRFLRHAATLMLLFAGGFAAAHAAEPSLQDALSKLAPQANPQVIGLALAATECAAAQGQPPSDRLAVIDYSKPSTEPRLWVFDLAQRKLLYHELVAHGRNTGENLATTFSNTPESLQSSLGLFRTLGTYAGRNGYSLRMEGLEPGTNDHALERALVIHGASYVDPALARRQGRIGRSYGCPAVRTAIARPLIDTLKGGQYVFSYYPDARWLGTSPYLKCGSGRAMTASLNAP
;
A
#
# COMPACT_ATOMS: atom_id res chain seq x y z
N MET A 1 48.23 81.10 -18.99
CA MET A 1 47.50 80.29 -19.92
C MET A 1 47.43 78.85 -19.37
N SER A 2 46.33 78.53 -18.67
CA SER A 2 46.21 77.31 -17.88
C SER A 2 45.20 76.39 -18.60
N ARG A 3 45.66 75.17 -18.99
CA ARG A 3 44.79 74.11 -19.63
C ARG A 3 44.29 73.20 -18.54
N PHE A 4 42.95 73.15 -18.33
CA PHE A 4 42.23 72.18 -17.49
C PHE A 4 42.05 70.86 -18.25
N LEU A 5 42.64 69.79 -17.74
CA LEU A 5 42.33 68.41 -18.19
C LEU A 5 41.13 67.91 -17.40
N ARG A 6 40.05 67.60 -18.11
CA ARG A 6 38.86 66.88 -17.55
C ARG A 6 39.08 65.39 -17.68
N HIS A 7 39.21 64.70 -16.54
CA HIS A 7 39.14 63.22 -16.50
C HIS A 7 37.70 62.79 -16.41
N ALA A 8 37.21 62.09 -17.41
CA ALA A 8 35.92 61.39 -17.40
C ALA A 8 36.15 60.01 -16.77
N ALA A 9 35.59 59.80 -15.58
CA ALA A 9 35.56 58.48 -14.94
C ALA A 9 34.34 57.70 -15.46
N THR A 10 34.59 56.64 -16.24
CA THR A 10 33.56 55.72 -16.71
C THR A 10 33.26 54.70 -15.62
N LEU A 11 32.08 54.80 -14.98
CA LEU A 11 31.58 53.86 -14.00
C LEU A 11 31.00 52.62 -14.70
N MET A 12 31.70 51.51 -14.61
CA MET A 12 31.27 50.22 -15.16
C MET A 12 30.41 49.50 -14.12
N LEU A 13 29.07 49.49 -14.29
CA LEU A 13 28.13 48.70 -13.47
C LEU A 13 28.23 47.23 -13.87
N LEU A 14 28.83 46.40 -13.03
CA LEU A 14 28.78 44.95 -13.11
C LEU A 14 27.41 44.46 -12.59
N PHE A 15 26.52 44.07 -13.50
CA PHE A 15 25.29 43.32 -13.19
C PHE A 15 25.67 41.88 -12.84
N ALA A 16 25.77 41.55 -11.55
CA ALA A 16 25.84 40.19 -11.09
C ALA A 16 24.43 39.55 -11.18
N GLY A 17 24.15 38.91 -12.31
CA GLY A 17 22.94 38.12 -12.48
C GLY A 17 23.03 36.87 -11.60
N GLY A 18 22.38 36.87 -10.44
CA GLY A 18 22.23 35.68 -9.61
C GLY A 18 21.32 34.68 -10.30
N PHE A 19 21.87 33.59 -10.82
CA PHE A 19 21.07 32.41 -11.20
C PHE A 19 20.55 31.77 -9.92
N ALA A 20 19.27 32.03 -9.58
CA ALA A 20 18.55 31.23 -8.60
C ALA A 20 18.35 29.83 -9.22
N ALA A 21 19.12 28.85 -8.78
CA ALA A 21 18.88 27.44 -9.11
C ALA A 21 17.51 27.08 -8.50
N ALA A 22 16.51 26.88 -9.37
CA ALA A 22 15.24 26.32 -8.95
C ALA A 22 15.51 24.90 -8.44
N HIS A 23 15.52 24.70 -7.12
CA HIS A 23 15.50 23.34 -6.55
C HIS A 23 14.16 22.72 -6.90
N ALA A 24 14.18 21.76 -7.81
CA ALA A 24 13.00 20.90 -8.04
C ALA A 24 12.66 20.23 -6.70
N ALA A 25 11.43 20.39 -6.22
CA ALA A 25 10.97 19.73 -5.01
C ALA A 25 11.13 18.21 -5.19
N GLU A 26 11.68 17.54 -4.18
CA GLU A 26 11.75 16.07 -4.16
C GLU A 26 10.33 15.51 -4.35
N PRO A 27 10.17 14.45 -5.19
CA PRO A 27 8.86 13.85 -5.41
C PRO A 27 8.29 13.31 -4.08
N SER A 28 6.98 13.46 -3.89
CA SER A 28 6.32 12.89 -2.72
C SER A 28 6.57 11.37 -2.65
N LEU A 29 6.42 10.78 -1.45
CA LEU A 29 6.55 9.33 -1.31
C LEU A 29 5.53 8.60 -2.18
N GLN A 30 4.29 9.10 -2.25
CA GLN A 30 3.26 8.56 -3.14
C GLN A 30 3.69 8.57 -4.61
N ASP A 31 4.22 9.69 -5.11
CA ASP A 31 4.67 9.79 -6.51
C ASP A 31 5.82 8.82 -6.80
N ALA A 32 6.78 8.72 -5.86
CA ALA A 32 7.90 7.81 -5.98
C ALA A 32 7.44 6.34 -6.06
N LEU A 33 6.54 5.92 -5.14
CA LEU A 33 6.02 4.54 -5.14
C LEU A 33 5.13 4.25 -6.35
N SER A 34 4.30 5.20 -6.77
CA SER A 34 3.45 5.07 -7.96
C SER A 34 4.29 4.90 -9.24
N LYS A 35 5.40 5.60 -9.34
CA LYS A 35 6.35 5.45 -10.46
C LYS A 35 7.00 4.06 -10.50
N LEU A 36 7.27 3.47 -9.32
CA LEU A 36 7.84 2.12 -9.20
C LEU A 36 6.80 1.01 -9.47
N ALA A 37 5.52 1.30 -9.30
CA ALA A 37 4.42 0.36 -9.46
C ALA A 37 3.37 0.90 -10.44
N PRO A 38 3.69 1.05 -11.75
CA PRO A 38 2.81 1.68 -12.73
C PRO A 38 1.50 0.88 -12.99
N GLN A 39 1.43 -0.38 -12.54
CA GLN A 39 0.21 -1.21 -12.61
C GLN A 39 -0.69 -1.03 -11.39
N ALA A 40 -0.22 -0.41 -10.31
CA ALA A 40 -1.03 -0.06 -9.15
C ALA A 40 -1.81 1.23 -9.41
N ASN A 41 -3.00 1.33 -8.83
CA ASN A 41 -3.73 2.59 -8.82
C ASN A 41 -3.04 3.57 -7.85
N PRO A 42 -2.56 4.75 -8.32
CA PRO A 42 -1.89 5.73 -7.46
C PRO A 42 -2.74 6.21 -6.28
N GLN A 43 -4.07 6.25 -6.44
CA GLN A 43 -4.98 6.61 -5.35
C GLN A 43 -4.99 5.56 -4.27
N VAL A 44 -4.93 4.26 -4.62
CA VAL A 44 -4.84 3.16 -3.65
C VAL A 44 -3.52 3.21 -2.87
N ILE A 45 -2.40 3.50 -3.55
CA ILE A 45 -1.10 3.74 -2.89
C ILE A 45 -1.22 4.92 -1.92
N GLY A 46 -1.82 6.02 -2.35
CA GLY A 46 -2.03 7.21 -1.52
C GLY A 46 -2.89 6.92 -0.28
N LEU A 47 -3.99 6.17 -0.43
CA LEU A 47 -4.82 5.75 0.70
C LEU A 47 -4.06 4.86 1.69
N ALA A 48 -3.25 3.92 1.19
CA ALA A 48 -2.43 3.05 2.02
C ALA A 48 -1.40 3.84 2.84
N LEU A 49 -0.72 4.82 2.22
CA LEU A 49 0.20 5.72 2.91
C LEU A 49 -0.53 6.58 3.95
N ALA A 50 -1.64 7.20 3.56
CA ALA A 50 -2.46 8.02 4.47
C ALA A 50 -2.96 7.21 5.68
N ALA A 51 -3.33 5.94 5.48
CA ALA A 51 -3.74 5.05 6.56
C ALA A 51 -2.58 4.77 7.53
N THR A 52 -1.37 4.55 7.03
CA THR A 52 -0.18 4.33 7.90
C THR A 52 0.22 5.60 8.66
N GLU A 53 0.17 6.76 8.03
CA GLU A 53 0.41 8.05 8.67
C GLU A 53 -0.61 8.34 9.78
N CYS A 54 -1.89 8.06 9.49
CA CYS A 54 -2.96 8.20 10.47
C CYS A 54 -2.79 7.24 11.65
N ALA A 55 -2.38 5.99 11.39
CA ALA A 55 -2.08 5.02 12.44
C ALA A 55 -0.93 5.50 13.35
N ALA A 56 0.14 6.03 12.76
CA ALA A 56 1.26 6.61 13.51
C ALA A 56 0.81 7.82 14.36
N ALA A 57 -0.02 8.70 13.82
CA ALA A 57 -0.59 9.83 14.55
C ALA A 57 -1.50 9.40 15.72
N GLN A 58 -2.08 8.19 15.65
CA GLN A 58 -2.88 7.58 16.71
C GLN A 58 -2.04 6.71 17.67
N GLY A 59 -0.72 6.78 17.60
CA GLY A 59 0.20 6.07 18.52
C GLY A 59 0.60 4.66 18.09
N GLN A 60 0.21 4.21 16.89
CA GLN A 60 0.72 2.97 16.34
C GLN A 60 2.21 3.12 15.96
N PRO A 61 3.07 2.13 16.22
CA PRO A 61 4.46 2.19 15.82
C PRO A 61 4.64 2.35 14.31
N PRO A 62 5.63 3.13 13.88
CA PRO A 62 5.95 3.28 12.45
C PRO A 62 6.39 1.94 11.84
N SER A 63 6.34 1.88 10.51
CA SER A 63 6.72 0.69 9.73
C SER A 63 7.63 1.09 8.58
N ASP A 64 8.65 0.28 8.32
CA ASP A 64 9.55 0.43 7.17
C ASP A 64 9.01 -0.26 5.91
N ARG A 65 8.01 -1.13 6.07
CA ARG A 65 7.42 -1.90 4.97
C ARG A 65 5.91 -1.72 4.93
N LEU A 66 5.40 -1.61 3.71
CA LEU A 66 3.96 -1.52 3.44
C LEU A 66 3.60 -2.52 2.34
N ALA A 67 2.72 -3.45 2.67
CA ALA A 67 2.06 -4.28 1.67
C ALA A 67 0.71 -3.64 1.29
N VAL A 68 0.43 -3.53 0.00
CA VAL A 68 -0.83 -3.02 -0.54
C VAL A 68 -1.48 -4.11 -1.38
N ILE A 69 -2.70 -4.50 -1.03
CA ILE A 69 -3.50 -5.46 -1.77
C ILE A 69 -4.70 -4.70 -2.37
N ASP A 70 -4.79 -4.70 -3.70
CA ASP A 70 -5.92 -4.09 -4.41
C ASP A 70 -6.89 -5.19 -4.89
N TYR A 71 -7.89 -5.46 -4.09
CA TYR A 71 -8.92 -6.45 -4.40
C TYR A 71 -9.93 -5.99 -5.46
N SER A 72 -9.87 -4.75 -5.94
CA SER A 72 -10.65 -4.32 -7.10
C SER A 72 -10.17 -4.95 -8.40
N LYS A 73 -8.91 -5.41 -8.42
CA LYS A 73 -8.32 -6.12 -9.56
C LYS A 73 -8.69 -7.61 -9.54
N PRO A 74 -8.76 -8.25 -10.73
CA PRO A 74 -9.04 -9.70 -10.81
C PRO A 74 -7.91 -10.52 -10.17
N SER A 75 -8.24 -11.70 -9.67
CA SER A 75 -7.27 -12.61 -9.02
C SER A 75 -6.23 -13.19 -9.99
N THR A 76 -6.49 -13.10 -11.28
CA THR A 76 -5.58 -13.51 -12.36
C THR A 76 -4.45 -12.54 -12.61
N GLU A 77 -4.52 -11.33 -12.02
CA GLU A 77 -3.49 -10.30 -12.13
C GLU A 77 -2.71 -10.16 -10.82
N PRO A 78 -1.40 -9.83 -10.88
CA PRO A 78 -0.69 -9.36 -9.72
C PRO A 78 -1.38 -8.12 -9.13
N ARG A 79 -1.75 -8.21 -7.85
CA ARG A 79 -2.52 -7.17 -7.13
C ARG A 79 -2.08 -6.99 -5.68
N LEU A 80 -0.92 -7.56 -5.34
CA LEU A 80 -0.18 -7.34 -4.10
C LEU A 80 1.14 -6.67 -4.45
N TRP A 81 1.41 -5.52 -3.85
CA TRP A 81 2.70 -4.82 -3.89
C TRP A 81 3.26 -4.75 -2.48
N VAL A 82 4.57 -4.92 -2.34
CA VAL A 82 5.28 -4.70 -1.07
C VAL A 82 6.37 -3.68 -1.31
N PHE A 83 6.32 -2.60 -0.56
CA PHE A 83 7.27 -1.50 -0.65
C PHE A 83 8.19 -1.44 0.57
N ASP A 84 9.44 -1.05 0.33
CA ASP A 84 10.33 -0.46 1.31
C ASP A 84 10.11 1.04 1.30
N LEU A 85 9.55 1.58 2.38
CA LEU A 85 9.19 3.00 2.46
C LEU A 85 10.44 3.88 2.64
N ALA A 86 11.41 3.40 3.44
CA ALA A 86 12.64 4.13 3.72
C ALA A 86 13.55 4.22 2.49
N GLN A 87 13.70 3.10 1.75
CA GLN A 87 14.53 3.05 0.56
C GLN A 87 13.76 3.42 -0.73
N ARG A 88 12.44 3.70 -0.63
CA ARG A 88 11.57 3.97 -1.78
C ARG A 88 11.74 2.91 -2.88
N LYS A 89 11.57 1.61 -2.53
CA LYS A 89 11.75 0.48 -3.45
C LYS A 89 10.50 -0.38 -3.49
N LEU A 90 10.20 -0.93 -4.66
CA LEU A 90 9.25 -2.03 -4.83
C LEU A 90 10.01 -3.34 -4.59
N LEU A 91 9.58 -4.12 -3.59
CA LEU A 91 10.19 -5.40 -3.22
C LEU A 91 9.46 -6.57 -3.88
N TYR A 92 8.11 -6.52 -3.93
CA TYR A 92 7.30 -7.58 -4.53
C TYR A 92 6.13 -6.99 -5.31
N HIS A 93 5.78 -7.65 -6.42
CA HIS A 93 4.55 -7.46 -7.18
C HIS A 93 4.01 -8.83 -7.55
N GLU A 94 2.94 -9.30 -6.87
CA GLU A 94 2.57 -10.71 -6.81
C GLU A 94 1.07 -10.96 -6.92
N LEU A 95 0.73 -12.18 -7.33
CA LEU A 95 -0.61 -12.71 -7.18
C LEU A 95 -0.95 -12.90 -5.71
N VAL A 96 -2.18 -12.59 -5.34
CA VAL A 96 -2.71 -12.88 -4.00
C VAL A 96 -4.15 -13.36 -4.10
N ALA A 97 -4.44 -14.46 -3.39
CA ALA A 97 -5.79 -15.01 -3.29
C ALA A 97 -6.60 -14.24 -2.23
N HIS A 98 -7.90 -14.22 -2.42
CA HIS A 98 -8.90 -13.81 -1.44
C HIS A 98 -9.70 -15.01 -0.90
N GLY A 99 -10.56 -14.77 0.07
CA GLY A 99 -11.44 -15.78 0.66
C GLY A 99 -12.49 -16.31 -0.33
N ARG A 100 -12.83 -17.60 -0.19
CA ARG A 100 -13.74 -18.30 -1.13
C ARG A 100 -15.13 -17.64 -1.23
N ASN A 101 -15.59 -17.00 -0.16
CA ASN A 101 -16.87 -16.30 -0.13
C ASN A 101 -16.72 -14.78 -0.42
N THR A 102 -15.52 -14.33 -0.77
CA THR A 102 -15.27 -12.94 -1.20
C THR A 102 -15.65 -12.71 -2.66
N GLY A 103 -15.64 -13.76 -3.48
CA GLY A 103 -15.97 -13.73 -4.91
C GLY A 103 -15.27 -14.83 -5.69
N GLU A 104 -15.39 -14.79 -7.00
CA GLU A 104 -14.73 -15.74 -7.90
C GLU A 104 -13.37 -15.19 -8.40
N ASN A 105 -13.27 -14.71 -9.63
CA ASN A 105 -12.08 -14.02 -10.13
C ASN A 105 -12.00 -12.59 -9.57
N LEU A 106 -13.13 -11.91 -9.51
CA LEU A 106 -13.27 -10.60 -8.88
C LEU A 106 -13.74 -10.77 -7.43
N ALA A 107 -13.17 -10.01 -6.53
CA ALA A 107 -13.68 -9.85 -5.17
C ALA A 107 -14.91 -8.93 -5.23
N THR A 108 -15.95 -9.23 -4.45
CA THR A 108 -17.21 -8.47 -4.43
C THR A 108 -17.74 -8.22 -3.03
N THR A 109 -17.38 -9.07 -2.05
CA THR A 109 -17.88 -9.01 -0.68
C THR A 109 -16.78 -9.27 0.34
N PHE A 110 -16.86 -8.56 1.46
CA PHE A 110 -15.87 -8.61 2.52
C PHE A 110 -16.55 -8.72 3.88
N SER A 111 -15.89 -9.27 4.87
CA SER A 111 -16.48 -9.46 6.19
C SER A 111 -15.44 -9.46 7.31
N ASN A 112 -15.87 -9.02 8.49
CA ASN A 112 -15.15 -9.18 9.74
C ASN A 112 -15.73 -10.31 10.63
N THR A 113 -16.83 -10.95 10.15
CA THR A 113 -17.53 -11.99 10.92
C THR A 113 -16.71 -13.29 10.93
N PRO A 114 -16.54 -13.95 12.09
CA PRO A 114 -15.96 -15.28 12.20
C PRO A 114 -16.66 -16.28 11.25
N GLU A 115 -15.89 -17.20 10.71
CA GLU A 115 -16.34 -18.26 9.79
C GLU A 115 -17.00 -17.80 8.48
N SER A 116 -17.01 -16.49 8.19
CA SER A 116 -17.55 -15.97 6.92
C SER A 116 -16.82 -16.49 5.69
N LEU A 117 -15.58 -16.97 5.82
CA LEU A 117 -14.68 -17.38 4.74
C LEU A 117 -14.39 -16.24 3.73
N GLN A 118 -14.62 -15.00 4.17
CA GLN A 118 -14.38 -13.79 3.40
C GLN A 118 -13.09 -13.09 3.85
N SER A 119 -12.45 -12.39 2.95
CA SER A 119 -11.37 -11.46 3.27
C SER A 119 -11.93 -10.23 3.99
N SER A 120 -11.06 -9.52 4.73
CA SER A 120 -11.39 -8.25 5.35
C SER A 120 -10.64 -7.11 4.69
N LEU A 121 -11.24 -5.91 4.72
CA LEU A 121 -10.63 -4.66 4.23
C LEU A 121 -9.88 -3.95 5.36
N GLY A 122 -9.14 -2.92 4.97
CA GLY A 122 -8.55 -1.98 5.90
C GLY A 122 -7.08 -2.19 6.21
N LEU A 123 -6.64 -1.52 7.26
CA LEU A 123 -5.27 -1.55 7.72
C LEU A 123 -5.06 -2.66 8.75
N PHE A 124 -4.01 -3.46 8.51
CA PHE A 124 -3.56 -4.52 9.41
C PHE A 124 -2.12 -4.25 9.84
N ARG A 125 -1.77 -4.79 11.00
CA ARG A 125 -0.40 -4.89 11.47
C ARG A 125 0.03 -6.34 11.50
N THR A 126 1.22 -6.63 11.01
CA THR A 126 1.80 -7.97 11.06
C THR A 126 2.39 -8.25 12.44
N LEU A 127 2.34 -9.51 12.84
CA LEU A 127 2.86 -9.99 14.12
C LEU A 127 3.99 -10.99 13.89
N GLY A 128 4.07 -11.98 14.78
CA GLY A 128 5.01 -13.10 14.67
C GLY A 128 4.58 -14.14 13.63
N THR A 129 5.54 -14.96 13.24
CA THR A 129 5.35 -16.11 12.36
C THR A 129 5.12 -17.39 13.17
N TYR A 130 4.54 -18.40 12.52
CA TYR A 130 4.40 -19.75 13.05
C TYR A 130 4.39 -20.77 11.92
N ALA A 131 4.66 -22.03 12.22
CA ALA A 131 4.43 -23.15 11.33
C ALA A 131 3.14 -23.86 11.73
N GLY A 132 2.16 -23.91 10.84
CA GLY A 132 0.86 -24.50 11.10
C GLY A 132 0.33 -25.27 9.88
N ARG A 133 -0.97 -25.49 9.82
CA ARG A 133 -1.65 -26.22 8.73
C ARG A 133 -1.31 -25.67 7.34
N ASN A 134 -1.14 -24.35 7.22
CA ASN A 134 -0.80 -23.67 5.96
C ASN A 134 0.74 -23.52 5.78
N GLY A 135 1.55 -24.25 6.55
CA GLY A 135 3.00 -24.11 6.57
C GLY A 135 3.45 -22.84 7.31
N TYR A 136 4.57 -22.26 6.87
CA TYR A 136 5.11 -21.00 7.42
C TYR A 136 4.17 -19.85 7.13
N SER A 137 3.63 -19.25 8.16
CA SER A 137 2.55 -18.26 8.10
C SER A 137 2.84 -17.05 8.98
N LEU A 138 2.34 -15.89 8.58
CA LEU A 138 2.48 -14.61 9.27
C LEU A 138 1.12 -14.17 9.83
N ARG A 139 1.04 -14.01 11.15
CA ARG A 139 -0.16 -13.49 11.81
C ARG A 139 -0.35 -12.01 11.51
N MET A 140 -1.60 -11.60 11.42
CA MET A 140 -2.01 -10.21 11.27
C MET A 140 -3.09 -9.88 12.30
N GLU A 141 -2.99 -8.70 12.91
CA GLU A 141 -4.08 -8.08 13.64
C GLU A 141 -4.72 -6.99 12.78
N GLY A 142 -6.03 -6.86 12.85
CA GLY A 142 -6.77 -5.79 12.21
C GLY A 142 -6.85 -4.58 13.13
N LEU A 143 -6.64 -3.39 12.56
CA LEU A 143 -6.60 -2.15 13.33
C LEU A 143 -7.93 -1.36 13.29
N GLU A 144 -8.89 -1.80 12.46
CA GLU A 144 -10.14 -1.06 12.21
C GLU A 144 -11.34 -1.73 12.91
N PRO A 145 -11.86 -1.14 14.00
CA PRO A 145 -13.03 -1.66 14.71
C PRO A 145 -14.23 -1.86 13.77
N GLY A 146 -14.85 -3.04 13.86
CA GLY A 146 -16.00 -3.43 13.04
C GLY A 146 -15.67 -3.79 11.57
N THR A 147 -14.43 -3.57 11.12
CA THR A 147 -13.99 -3.83 9.74
C THR A 147 -13.07 -5.04 9.65
N ASN A 148 -12.06 -5.13 10.51
CA ASN A 148 -11.07 -6.19 10.52
C ASN A 148 -10.51 -6.54 11.91
N ASP A 149 -11.00 -5.94 12.97
CA ASP A 149 -10.51 -6.16 14.35
C ASP A 149 -10.63 -7.61 14.84
N HIS A 150 -11.48 -8.43 14.21
CA HIS A 150 -11.53 -9.88 14.46
C HIS A 150 -10.49 -10.69 13.66
N ALA A 151 -9.58 -10.04 12.92
CA ALA A 151 -8.63 -10.75 12.06
C ALA A 151 -7.79 -11.79 12.79
N LEU A 152 -7.31 -11.47 14.00
CA LEU A 152 -6.51 -12.39 14.81
C LEU A 152 -7.36 -13.57 15.32
N GLU A 153 -8.57 -13.33 15.84
CA GLU A 153 -9.54 -14.34 16.25
C GLU A 153 -9.93 -15.27 15.09
N ARG A 154 -10.13 -14.70 13.91
CA ARG A 154 -10.43 -15.42 12.67
C ARG A 154 -9.22 -16.15 12.08
N ALA A 155 -8.05 -16.07 12.73
CA ALA A 155 -6.80 -16.63 12.26
C ALA A 155 -6.43 -16.22 10.81
N LEU A 156 -6.70 -14.95 10.46
CA LEU A 156 -6.28 -14.40 9.17
C LEU A 156 -4.75 -14.23 9.17
N VAL A 157 -4.12 -14.87 8.20
CA VAL A 157 -2.65 -14.92 8.09
C VAL A 157 -2.20 -14.76 6.64
N ILE A 158 -1.00 -14.26 6.42
CA ILE A 158 -0.34 -14.39 5.11
C ILE A 158 0.35 -15.76 5.08
N HIS A 159 0.09 -16.55 4.03
CA HIS A 159 0.69 -17.87 3.85
C HIS A 159 0.91 -18.23 2.38
N GLY A 160 1.75 -19.23 2.14
CA GLY A 160 1.93 -19.81 0.82
C GLY A 160 0.83 -20.81 0.48
N ALA A 161 0.40 -20.84 -0.80
CA ALA A 161 -0.56 -21.82 -1.24
C ALA A 161 -0.32 -22.25 -2.69
N SER A 162 -0.40 -23.56 -2.95
CA SER A 162 -0.22 -24.14 -4.29
C SER A 162 -1.33 -23.74 -5.27
N TYR A 163 -2.50 -23.36 -4.77
CA TYR A 163 -3.61 -22.89 -5.60
C TYR A 163 -3.43 -21.44 -6.07
N VAL A 164 -2.39 -20.72 -5.61
CA VAL A 164 -1.99 -19.42 -6.16
C VAL A 164 -0.97 -19.69 -7.27
N ASP A 165 -1.46 -20.02 -8.44
CA ASP A 165 -0.66 -20.46 -9.58
C ASP A 165 -1.10 -19.75 -10.86
N PRO A 166 -0.19 -19.05 -11.57
CA PRO A 166 -0.49 -18.44 -12.87
C PRO A 166 -1.00 -19.44 -13.93
N ALA A 167 -0.52 -20.70 -13.91
CA ALA A 167 -0.99 -21.72 -14.82
C ALA A 167 -2.45 -22.13 -14.53
N LEU A 168 -2.81 -22.18 -13.24
CA LEU A 168 -4.20 -22.41 -12.83
C LEU A 168 -5.10 -21.25 -13.28
N ALA A 169 -4.64 -20.01 -13.11
CA ALA A 169 -5.33 -18.80 -13.57
C ALA A 169 -5.66 -18.86 -15.07
N ARG A 170 -4.68 -19.24 -15.89
CA ARG A 170 -4.90 -19.38 -17.35
C ARG A 170 -5.88 -20.48 -17.72
N ARG A 171 -5.90 -21.60 -16.99
CA ARG A 171 -6.78 -22.74 -17.30
C ARG A 171 -8.23 -22.53 -16.89
N GLN A 172 -8.47 -21.87 -15.77
CA GLN A 172 -9.83 -21.78 -15.18
C GLN A 172 -10.34 -20.35 -14.98
N GLY A 173 -9.60 -19.34 -15.48
CA GLY A 173 -10.01 -17.92 -15.40
C GLY A 173 -9.90 -17.29 -14.01
N ARG A 174 -9.26 -17.96 -13.03
CA ARG A 174 -8.93 -17.45 -11.69
C ARG A 174 -7.87 -18.29 -11.01
N ILE A 175 -7.24 -17.78 -9.97
CA ILE A 175 -6.49 -18.61 -9.02
C ILE A 175 -7.43 -19.27 -8.00
N GLY A 176 -6.89 -20.15 -7.16
CA GLY A 176 -7.65 -20.71 -6.04
C GLY A 176 -7.97 -19.65 -4.97
N ARG A 177 -8.75 -20.05 -3.98
CA ARG A 177 -9.27 -19.16 -2.92
C ARG A 177 -8.99 -19.73 -1.54
N SER A 178 -8.77 -18.86 -0.58
CA SER A 178 -8.54 -19.21 0.83
C SER A 178 -9.85 -19.26 1.65
N TYR A 179 -9.72 -19.33 2.96
CA TYR A 179 -10.82 -19.14 3.92
C TYR A 179 -10.83 -17.73 4.53
N GLY A 180 -10.36 -16.74 3.76
CA GLY A 180 -10.28 -15.33 4.14
C GLY A 180 -8.86 -14.76 4.10
N CYS A 181 -7.85 -15.60 4.26
CA CYS A 181 -6.44 -15.23 4.30
C CYS A 181 -5.94 -14.67 2.96
N PRO A 182 -5.07 -13.65 2.94
CA PRO A 182 -4.26 -13.34 1.77
C PRO A 182 -3.22 -14.45 1.58
N ALA A 183 -3.41 -15.30 0.56
CA ALA A 183 -2.46 -16.36 0.22
C ALA A 183 -1.66 -15.98 -1.01
N VAL A 184 -0.37 -16.29 -1.00
CA VAL A 184 0.59 -16.00 -2.08
C VAL A 184 1.17 -17.27 -2.68
N ARG A 185 1.89 -17.16 -3.80
CA ARG A 185 2.57 -18.30 -4.41
C ARG A 185 3.54 -18.95 -3.40
N THR A 186 3.57 -20.27 -3.33
CA THR A 186 4.43 -21.00 -2.39
C THR A 186 5.92 -20.62 -2.51
N ALA A 187 6.37 -20.39 -3.75
CA ALA A 187 7.79 -20.10 -4.03
C ALA A 187 8.28 -18.79 -3.38
N ILE A 188 7.37 -17.79 -3.22
CA ILE A 188 7.75 -16.48 -2.65
C ILE A 188 7.25 -16.29 -1.22
N ALA A 189 6.49 -17.23 -0.68
CA ALA A 189 5.82 -17.06 0.60
C ALA A 189 6.81 -16.80 1.76
N ARG A 190 7.85 -17.64 1.89
CA ARG A 190 8.84 -17.48 2.97
C ARG A 190 9.57 -16.13 2.90
N PRO A 191 10.24 -15.74 1.81
CA PRO A 191 10.94 -14.46 1.76
C PRO A 191 10.00 -13.26 1.89
N LEU A 192 8.77 -13.30 1.36
CA LEU A 192 7.78 -12.25 1.54
C LEU A 192 7.33 -12.14 3.01
N ILE A 193 7.06 -13.25 3.68
CA ILE A 193 6.71 -13.29 5.10
C ILE A 193 7.85 -12.74 5.96
N ASP A 194 9.10 -13.14 5.66
CA ASP A 194 10.28 -12.64 6.37
C ASP A 194 10.49 -11.14 6.19
N THR A 195 10.10 -10.58 5.03
CA THR A 195 10.10 -9.14 4.76
C THR A 195 9.03 -8.38 5.56
N LEU A 196 7.88 -9.02 5.78
CA LEU A 196 6.71 -8.37 6.39
C LEU A 196 6.52 -8.68 7.87
N LYS A 197 7.25 -9.61 8.49
CA LYS A 197 7.10 -9.93 9.91
C LYS A 197 7.53 -8.79 10.83
N GLY A 198 7.00 -8.76 12.04
CA GLY A 198 7.50 -7.89 13.12
C GLY A 198 6.95 -6.46 13.06
N GLY A 199 5.65 -6.28 12.86
CA GLY A 199 4.98 -5.00 13.03
C GLY A 199 4.88 -4.15 11.77
N GLN A 200 5.02 -4.75 10.59
CA GLN A 200 4.84 -4.07 9.31
C GLN A 200 3.35 -3.89 8.98
N TYR A 201 3.01 -3.00 8.05
CA TYR A 201 1.63 -2.75 7.66
C TYR A 201 1.21 -3.51 6.40
N VAL A 202 -0.05 -3.94 6.40
CA VAL A 202 -0.74 -4.50 5.23
C VAL A 202 -2.05 -3.74 5.05
N PHE A 203 -2.25 -3.15 3.89
CA PHE A 203 -3.46 -2.42 3.52
C PHE A 203 -4.24 -3.20 2.47
N SER A 204 -5.45 -3.64 2.82
CA SER A 204 -6.37 -4.36 1.95
C SER A 204 -7.44 -3.40 1.44
N TYR A 205 -7.41 -3.13 0.15
CA TYR A 205 -8.29 -2.18 -0.53
C TYR A 205 -9.36 -2.85 -1.38
N TYR A 206 -10.54 -2.29 -1.35
CA TYR A 206 -11.62 -2.44 -2.32
C TYR A 206 -12.44 -1.13 -2.31
N PRO A 207 -13.06 -0.68 -3.43
CA PRO A 207 -13.85 0.55 -3.47
C PRO A 207 -15.23 0.38 -2.81
N ASP A 208 -15.25 -0.02 -1.53
CA ASP A 208 -16.45 -0.10 -0.69
C ASP A 208 -16.75 1.28 -0.10
N ALA A 209 -17.82 1.91 -0.56
CA ALA A 209 -18.19 3.28 -0.17
C ALA A 209 -18.44 3.40 1.35
N ARG A 210 -19.00 2.36 2.00
CA ARG A 210 -19.23 2.35 3.44
C ARG A 210 -17.91 2.35 4.19
N TRP A 211 -17.01 1.41 3.86
CA TRP A 211 -15.71 1.34 4.50
C TRP A 211 -14.89 2.61 4.26
N LEU A 212 -14.78 3.09 3.01
CA LEU A 212 -14.08 4.34 2.69
C LEU A 212 -14.62 5.53 3.48
N GLY A 213 -15.94 5.58 3.70
CA GLY A 213 -16.60 6.64 4.47
C GLY A 213 -16.53 6.49 5.99
N THR A 214 -16.15 5.31 6.52
CA THR A 214 -16.17 5.04 7.97
C THR A 214 -14.82 4.69 8.59
N SER A 215 -13.83 4.28 7.79
CA SER A 215 -12.50 3.89 8.27
C SER A 215 -11.86 4.98 9.13
N PRO A 216 -11.44 4.67 10.36
CA PRO A 216 -10.78 5.64 11.24
C PRO A 216 -9.42 6.07 10.71
N TYR A 217 -8.75 5.24 9.91
CA TYR A 217 -7.44 5.52 9.35
C TYR A 217 -7.47 6.25 8.00
N LEU A 218 -8.63 6.35 7.34
CA LEU A 218 -8.81 7.13 6.12
C LEU A 218 -9.43 8.52 6.36
N LYS A 219 -9.75 8.85 7.62
CA LYS A 219 -10.34 10.14 7.99
C LYS A 219 -9.34 11.22 8.41
N CYS A 220 -8.08 10.88 8.58
CA CYS A 220 -7.02 11.84 8.93
C CYS A 220 -6.40 12.45 7.68
N GLY A 221 -6.14 13.77 7.71
CA GLY A 221 -5.29 14.46 6.74
C GLY A 221 -5.58 14.14 5.27
N SER A 222 -4.58 13.67 4.55
CA SER A 222 -4.63 13.34 3.12
C SER A 222 -5.62 12.23 2.75
N GLY A 223 -5.84 11.27 3.65
CA GLY A 223 -6.78 10.17 3.42
C GLY A 223 -8.22 10.64 3.19
N ARG A 224 -8.67 11.68 3.90
CA ARG A 224 -10.00 12.25 3.74
C ARG A 224 -10.22 12.87 2.36
N ALA A 225 -9.21 13.56 1.82
CA ALA A 225 -9.29 14.15 0.48
C ALA A 225 -9.33 13.07 -0.62
N MET A 226 -8.54 11.99 -0.46
CA MET A 226 -8.49 10.89 -1.42
C MET A 226 -9.79 10.07 -1.46
N THR A 227 -10.41 9.79 -0.30
CA THR A 227 -11.70 9.09 -0.26
C THR A 227 -12.81 9.91 -0.92
N ALA A 228 -12.81 11.23 -0.74
CA ALA A 228 -13.77 12.12 -1.41
C ALA A 228 -13.62 12.06 -2.93
N SER A 229 -12.40 11.99 -3.46
CA SER A 229 -12.15 11.86 -4.90
C SER A 229 -12.62 10.52 -5.48
N LEU A 230 -12.52 9.42 -4.74
CA LEU A 230 -12.98 8.10 -5.18
C LEU A 230 -14.51 7.94 -5.18
N ASN A 231 -15.20 8.72 -4.34
CA ASN A 231 -16.67 8.71 -4.22
C ASN A 231 -17.34 9.80 -5.06
N ALA A 232 -16.60 10.61 -5.83
CA ALA A 232 -17.18 11.56 -6.76
C ALA A 232 -17.83 10.81 -7.94
N PRO A 233 -19.03 11.19 -8.37
CA PRO A 233 -19.78 10.54 -9.45
C PRO A 233 -19.09 10.66 -10.82
#